data_d7a5803438cb506b00a67da6aef28892
#
_entry.id   d7a5803438cb506b00a67da6aef28892
#
_cell.length_a   1.000
_cell.length_b   1.000
_cell.length_c   1.000
_cell.angle_alpha   90.00
_cell.angle_beta   90.00
_cell.angle_gamma   90.00
#
_symmetry.space_group_name_H-M   'P 1'
#
loop_
_entity.id
_entity.type
_entity.pdbx_description
1 polymer ?
#
loop_
_entity_poly.entity_id
_entity_poly.type
_entity_poly.pdbx_seq_one_letter_code
_entity_poly.pdbx_strand_id
1 'polypeptide(L)'
;MKAKKKKQMSIYSKAVVCLACFVGFFSIFAIPMGLGNALNTLMNTAYKLLTDTVFYIMAIAVIAGALSDLLTEFGVVALLNKLLSPMMGPLFGMPGASALGIVSTYLSDNPAILTLADDKKFRRFFKAYQIPALTNLGTAFGMGLIVTSFTLGMGSMLKGRVWLAALCGNLGAIIGAIISTRIMLHFMKKAYGLEAPALQEQFVDEAATQTAHHKGFLHVLDALMEGGKKGVDMGLAIIPGVLIICSIVMMLTNSRPTAQYKFAMIRHETLSGGIISTDLIEIPDSGNYILRIQPDSSIAYWSKQSPEEDEPSYSFANGRTFVEGETLYVKLPPSGFGDNETNYSLVLYKADETTKIEIPLTPIPDAEREFSCTIPQEPYHGREFEGVAILPWIANQIGFLLKPLFGFSSAEAIAVPVTALGSAGAALGMIPGFAKDRLIGVNDLAVFTAICMCWSGYLSTHVSMMEVLGCREHTGKAIISHTIGGLCAGISAHWLFVLFDMLFNMF
;
A
#
# COMPACT_ATOMS: atom_id res chain seq x y z
N MET A 1 -48.56 -18.62 2.34
CA MET A 1 -47.12 -19.00 2.08
C MET A 1 -46.49 -19.41 3.40
N LYS A 2 -46.13 -20.70 3.56
CA LYS A 2 -45.47 -21.19 4.78
C LYS A 2 -44.01 -20.71 4.77
N ALA A 3 -43.65 -19.87 5.76
CA ALA A 3 -42.26 -19.45 5.98
C ALA A 3 -41.43 -20.72 6.29
N LYS A 4 -40.45 -21.05 5.42
CA LYS A 4 -39.45 -22.09 5.68
C LYS A 4 -38.66 -21.66 6.91
N LYS A 5 -38.89 -22.30 8.07
CA LYS A 5 -37.99 -22.18 9.23
C LYS A 5 -36.59 -22.59 8.81
N LYS A 6 -35.67 -21.64 8.71
CA LYS A 6 -34.23 -21.93 8.55
C LYS A 6 -33.81 -22.80 9.73
N LYS A 7 -33.41 -24.05 9.44
CA LYS A 7 -32.93 -25.01 10.43
C LYS A 7 -31.66 -24.44 11.06
N GLN A 8 -31.73 -23.98 12.28
CA GLN A 8 -30.57 -23.41 12.99
C GLN A 8 -29.56 -24.53 13.22
N MET A 9 -28.35 -24.38 12.64
CA MET A 9 -27.28 -25.38 12.82
C MET A 9 -26.94 -25.51 14.32
N SER A 10 -26.72 -26.75 14.78
CA SER A 10 -26.20 -27.03 16.12
C SER A 10 -24.88 -26.28 16.35
N ILE A 11 -24.58 -25.94 17.61
CA ILE A 11 -23.35 -25.28 18.00
C ILE A 11 -22.11 -26.10 17.59
N TYR A 12 -22.20 -27.43 17.72
CA TYR A 12 -21.15 -28.37 17.31
C TYR A 12 -20.96 -28.40 15.79
N SER A 13 -22.04 -28.33 15.01
CA SER A 13 -21.94 -28.26 13.53
C SER A 13 -21.27 -26.97 13.08
N LYS A 14 -21.55 -25.84 13.76
CA LYS A 14 -20.87 -24.56 13.50
C LYS A 14 -19.38 -24.65 13.84
N ALA A 15 -19.03 -25.26 14.96
CA ALA A 15 -17.63 -25.44 15.37
C ALA A 15 -16.84 -26.31 14.38
N VAL A 16 -17.44 -27.43 13.91
CA VAL A 16 -16.80 -28.30 12.89
C VAL A 16 -16.58 -27.54 11.58
N VAL A 17 -17.58 -26.79 11.10
CA VAL A 17 -17.44 -25.97 9.89
C VAL A 17 -16.35 -24.90 10.07
N CYS A 18 -16.33 -24.22 11.21
CA CYS A 18 -15.30 -23.24 11.52
C CYS A 18 -13.90 -23.86 11.51
N LEU A 19 -13.73 -25.03 12.16
CA LEU A 19 -12.45 -25.74 12.19
C LEU A 19 -12.03 -26.19 10.79
N ALA A 20 -12.96 -26.73 10.00
CA ALA A 20 -12.68 -27.14 8.62
C ALA A 20 -12.26 -25.95 7.74
N CYS A 21 -12.92 -24.80 7.86
CA CYS A 21 -12.54 -23.57 7.18
C CYS A 21 -11.15 -23.09 7.63
N PHE A 22 -10.87 -23.11 8.92
CA PHE A 22 -9.57 -22.74 9.48
C PHE A 22 -8.45 -23.63 8.95
N VAL A 23 -8.62 -24.95 9.06
CA VAL A 23 -7.63 -25.90 8.52
C VAL A 23 -7.47 -25.74 7.01
N GLY A 24 -8.57 -25.61 6.27
CA GLY A 24 -8.53 -25.41 4.81
C GLY A 24 -7.77 -24.13 4.44
N PHE A 25 -8.03 -23.02 5.13
CA PHE A 25 -7.35 -21.75 4.89
C PHE A 25 -5.84 -21.85 5.15
N PHE A 26 -5.43 -22.39 6.32
CA PHE A 26 -4.01 -22.51 6.62
C PHE A 26 -3.30 -23.58 5.77
N SER A 27 -4.03 -24.56 5.23
CA SER A 27 -3.47 -25.53 4.27
C SER A 27 -3.01 -24.88 2.96
N ILE A 28 -3.59 -23.73 2.58
CA ILE A 28 -3.14 -22.93 1.41
C ILE A 28 -1.67 -22.59 1.52
N PHE A 29 -1.21 -22.29 2.72
CA PHE A 29 0.19 -21.94 3.00
C PHE A 29 1.03 -23.16 3.40
N ALA A 30 0.47 -24.01 4.27
CA ALA A 30 1.19 -25.14 4.84
C ALA A 30 1.58 -26.20 3.81
N ILE A 31 0.75 -26.43 2.78
CA ILE A 31 1.05 -27.42 1.73
C ILE A 31 2.25 -27.00 0.88
N PRO A 32 2.28 -25.78 0.28
CA PRO A 32 3.39 -25.38 -0.57
C PRO A 32 4.65 -24.95 0.20
N MET A 33 4.51 -24.37 1.40
CA MET A 33 5.63 -23.84 2.18
C MET A 33 6.16 -24.79 3.26
N GLY A 34 5.37 -25.79 3.66
CA GLY A 34 5.57 -26.55 4.89
C GLY A 34 5.02 -25.80 6.11
N LEU A 35 4.43 -26.54 7.07
CA LEU A 35 3.75 -25.92 8.23
C LEU A 35 4.71 -25.07 9.08
N GLY A 36 5.92 -25.56 9.36
CA GLY A 36 6.91 -24.83 10.17
C GLY A 36 7.34 -23.52 9.51
N ASN A 37 7.62 -23.55 8.20
CA ASN A 37 8.02 -22.36 7.46
C ASN A 37 6.86 -21.36 7.33
N ALA A 38 5.63 -21.83 7.07
CA ALA A 38 4.46 -20.95 7.00
C ALA A 38 4.20 -20.22 8.32
N LEU A 39 4.34 -20.89 9.47
CA LEU A 39 4.20 -20.26 10.79
C LEU A 39 5.33 -19.28 11.07
N ASN A 40 6.57 -19.66 10.76
CA ASN A 40 7.73 -18.78 10.91
C ASN A 40 7.58 -17.50 10.07
N THR A 41 7.19 -17.65 8.82
CA THR A 41 6.96 -16.53 7.90
C THR A 41 5.86 -15.62 8.43
N LEU A 42 4.73 -16.18 8.89
CA LEU A 42 3.65 -15.39 9.49
C LEU A 42 4.14 -14.56 10.67
N MET A 43 4.89 -15.18 11.60
CA MET A 43 5.38 -14.50 12.80
C MET A 43 6.43 -13.44 12.47
N ASN A 44 7.39 -13.77 11.60
CA ASN A 44 8.42 -12.81 11.18
C ASN A 44 7.81 -11.63 10.42
N THR A 45 6.86 -11.89 9.53
CA THR A 45 6.12 -10.84 8.81
C THR A 45 5.39 -9.93 9.79
N ALA A 46 4.65 -10.51 10.75
CA ALA A 46 3.93 -9.74 11.75
C ALA A 46 4.88 -8.88 12.61
N TYR A 47 6.01 -9.45 13.04
CA TYR A 47 7.00 -8.72 13.84
C TYR A 47 7.62 -7.54 13.07
N LYS A 48 8.04 -7.75 11.83
CA LYS A 48 8.61 -6.69 10.99
C LYS A 48 7.59 -5.61 10.65
N LEU A 49 6.35 -5.99 10.35
CA LEU A 49 5.27 -5.02 10.14
C LEU A 49 5.01 -4.18 11.39
N LEU A 50 5.12 -4.76 12.58
CA LEU A 50 4.97 -4.00 13.82
C LEU A 50 6.12 -2.99 13.98
N THR A 51 7.35 -3.42 13.83
CA THR A 51 8.55 -2.58 14.09
C THR A 51 8.76 -1.53 13.01
N ASP A 52 8.73 -1.93 11.75
CA ASP A 52 9.17 -1.06 10.67
C ASP A 52 8.03 -0.23 10.09
N THR A 53 6.78 -0.75 10.18
CA THR A 53 5.63 -0.14 9.53
C THR A 53 4.70 0.56 10.51
N VAL A 54 4.25 -0.13 11.57
CA VAL A 54 3.28 0.47 12.52
C VAL A 54 3.87 1.69 13.20
N PHE A 55 5.11 1.60 13.69
CA PHE A 55 5.77 2.75 14.32
C PHE A 55 6.01 3.90 13.35
N TYR A 56 6.32 3.62 12.09
CA TYR A 56 6.44 4.64 11.05
C TYR A 56 5.11 5.36 10.79
N ILE A 57 4.02 4.62 10.61
CA ILE A 57 2.68 5.19 10.42
C ILE A 57 2.24 5.95 11.66
N MET A 58 2.50 5.42 12.86
CA MET A 58 2.17 6.10 14.11
C MET A 58 2.93 7.42 14.25
N ALA A 59 4.21 7.49 13.89
CA ALA A 59 4.95 8.74 13.89
C ALA A 59 4.33 9.79 12.95
N ILE A 60 3.92 9.37 11.75
CA ILE A 60 3.20 10.24 10.81
C ILE A 60 1.84 10.67 11.40
N ALA A 61 1.10 9.75 12.02
CA ALA A 61 -0.20 10.03 12.62
C ALA A 61 -0.09 11.03 13.80
N VAL A 62 0.98 10.94 14.59
CA VAL A 62 1.26 11.89 15.68
C VAL A 62 1.48 13.30 15.13
N ILE A 63 2.30 13.44 14.10
CA ILE A 63 2.59 14.77 13.47
C ILE A 63 1.32 15.30 12.79
N ALA A 64 0.62 14.45 12.03
CA ALA A 64 -0.62 14.83 11.34
C ALA A 64 -1.75 15.19 12.33
N GLY A 65 -1.88 14.43 13.43
CA GLY A 65 -2.83 14.70 14.49
C GLY A 65 -2.56 16.02 15.21
N ALA A 66 -1.30 16.26 15.55
CA ALA A 66 -0.88 17.53 16.14
C ALA A 66 -1.21 18.73 15.22
N LEU A 67 -0.91 18.61 13.91
CA LEU A 67 -1.27 19.62 12.93
C LEU A 67 -2.79 19.78 12.80
N SER A 68 -3.55 18.70 12.80
CA SER A 68 -5.01 18.71 12.72
C SER A 68 -5.65 19.50 13.88
N ASP A 69 -5.22 19.22 15.12
CA ASP A 69 -5.77 19.90 16.30
C ASP A 69 -5.35 21.38 16.30
N LEU A 70 -4.14 21.68 15.88
CA LEU A 70 -3.70 23.05 15.71
C LEU A 70 -4.56 23.82 14.68
N LEU A 71 -4.81 23.24 13.51
CA LEU A 71 -5.67 23.82 12.48
C LEU A 71 -7.11 24.02 12.99
N THR A 72 -7.62 23.09 13.79
CA THR A 72 -8.95 23.16 14.40
C THR A 72 -9.02 24.32 15.38
N GLU A 73 -8.04 24.46 16.24
CA GLU A 73 -7.95 25.48 17.26
C GLU A 73 -7.90 26.90 16.68
N PHE A 74 -7.16 27.06 15.59
CA PHE A 74 -7.09 28.35 14.87
C PHE A 74 -8.26 28.60 13.92
N GLY A 75 -9.32 27.78 13.99
CA GLY A 75 -10.56 27.99 13.23
C GLY A 75 -10.46 27.66 11.74
N VAL A 76 -9.40 27.01 11.29
CA VAL A 76 -9.23 26.61 9.88
C VAL A 76 -10.32 25.62 9.48
N VAL A 77 -10.74 24.73 10.37
CA VAL A 77 -11.87 23.80 10.14
C VAL A 77 -13.17 24.58 9.86
N ALA A 78 -13.45 25.65 10.59
CA ALA A 78 -14.62 26.51 10.35
C ALA A 78 -14.54 27.23 8.99
N LEU A 79 -13.34 27.70 8.61
CA LEU A 79 -13.10 28.30 7.31
C LEU A 79 -13.31 27.29 6.16
N LEU A 80 -12.75 26.09 6.29
CA LEU A 80 -12.91 25.01 5.30
C LEU A 80 -14.38 24.60 5.18
N ASN A 81 -15.09 24.46 6.30
CA ASN A 81 -16.51 24.17 6.30
C ASN A 81 -17.32 25.23 5.55
N LYS A 82 -17.04 26.53 5.80
CA LYS A 82 -17.69 27.63 5.09
C LYS A 82 -17.42 27.59 3.58
N LEU A 83 -16.19 27.25 3.17
CA LEU A 83 -15.79 27.16 1.77
C LEU A 83 -16.44 25.96 1.07
N LEU A 84 -16.52 24.80 1.72
CA LEU A 84 -17.01 23.56 1.15
C LEU A 84 -18.55 23.45 1.18
N SER A 85 -19.21 24.08 2.17
CA SER A 85 -20.67 24.00 2.34
C SER A 85 -21.48 24.25 1.06
N PRO A 86 -21.19 25.27 0.22
CA PRO A 86 -21.95 25.52 -0.99
C PRO A 86 -21.75 24.43 -2.06
N MET A 87 -20.64 23.69 -2.03
CA MET A 87 -20.31 22.64 -2.97
C MET A 87 -21.05 21.33 -2.66
N MET A 88 -21.52 21.14 -1.42
CA MET A 88 -22.14 19.88 -0.98
C MET A 88 -23.41 19.53 -1.74
N GLY A 89 -24.26 20.51 -2.00
CA GLY A 89 -25.49 20.31 -2.79
C GLY A 89 -25.19 19.86 -4.23
N PRO A 90 -24.49 20.66 -5.02
CA PRO A 90 -24.18 20.35 -6.43
C PRO A 90 -23.38 19.06 -6.62
N LEU A 91 -22.33 18.84 -5.82
CA LEU A 91 -21.43 17.69 -6.00
C LEU A 91 -21.98 16.42 -5.36
N PHE A 92 -22.34 16.46 -4.09
CA PHE A 92 -22.70 15.27 -3.32
C PHE A 92 -24.21 15.04 -3.23
N GLY A 93 -25.05 16.06 -3.47
CA GLY A 93 -26.50 15.99 -3.21
C GLY A 93 -26.85 15.99 -1.72
N MET A 94 -25.97 16.51 -0.89
CA MET A 94 -26.06 16.57 0.55
C MET A 94 -26.20 18.01 1.04
N PRO A 95 -26.77 18.25 2.25
CA PRO A 95 -26.82 19.58 2.84
C PRO A 95 -25.42 20.12 3.12
N GLY A 96 -25.28 21.45 3.12
CA GLY A 96 -24.00 22.13 3.44
C GLY A 96 -23.36 21.70 4.76
N ALA A 97 -24.19 21.37 5.77
CA ALA A 97 -23.72 20.87 7.06
C ALA A 97 -22.84 19.61 6.95
N SER A 98 -23.01 18.80 5.90
CA SER A 98 -22.20 17.60 5.69
C SER A 98 -20.72 17.90 5.38
N ALA A 99 -20.38 19.14 4.98
CA ALA A 99 -18.99 19.57 4.81
C ALA A 99 -18.19 19.45 6.13
N LEU A 100 -18.82 19.73 7.27
CA LEU A 100 -18.19 19.53 8.58
C LEU A 100 -17.79 18.07 8.78
N GLY A 101 -18.64 17.13 8.37
CA GLY A 101 -18.34 15.70 8.41
C GLY A 101 -17.12 15.33 7.56
N ILE A 102 -17.02 15.84 6.34
CA ILE A 102 -15.85 15.62 5.46
C ILE A 102 -14.57 16.14 6.11
N VAL A 103 -14.58 17.39 6.57
CA VAL A 103 -13.39 18.01 7.17
C VAL A 103 -12.98 17.26 8.44
N SER A 104 -13.92 16.90 9.31
CA SER A 104 -13.63 16.17 10.54
C SER A 104 -13.04 14.79 10.26
N THR A 105 -13.58 14.03 9.30
CA THR A 105 -13.09 12.69 8.98
C THR A 105 -11.74 12.75 8.23
N TYR A 106 -11.54 13.74 7.38
CA TYR A 106 -10.25 13.94 6.71
C TYR A 106 -9.12 14.25 7.70
N LEU A 107 -9.41 15.02 8.73
CA LEU A 107 -8.44 15.42 9.75
C LEU A 107 -8.27 14.35 10.85
N SER A 108 -9.20 13.41 10.98
CA SER A 108 -9.14 12.35 11.98
C SER A 108 -9.38 10.96 11.37
N ASP A 109 -10.56 10.36 11.59
CA ASP A 109 -10.91 9.03 11.04
C ASP A 109 -12.43 8.87 10.89
N ASN A 110 -12.86 7.76 10.27
CA ASN A 110 -14.25 7.43 9.96
C ASN A 110 -15.24 7.66 11.12
N PRO A 111 -14.94 7.31 12.39
CA PRO A 111 -15.87 7.53 13.49
C PRO A 111 -16.26 8.97 13.72
N ALA A 112 -15.50 9.95 13.26
CA ALA A 112 -15.79 11.37 13.45
C ALA A 112 -17.18 11.77 12.92
N ILE A 113 -17.60 11.20 11.78
CA ILE A 113 -18.94 11.48 11.24
C ILE A 113 -20.06 10.91 12.09
N LEU A 114 -19.81 9.80 12.79
CA LEU A 114 -20.80 9.21 13.70
C LEU A 114 -21.01 10.09 14.91
N THR A 115 -19.93 10.60 15.50
CA THR A 115 -20.02 11.55 16.61
C THR A 115 -20.86 12.76 16.25
N LEU A 116 -20.68 13.28 15.02
CA LEU A 116 -21.53 14.34 14.49
C LEU A 116 -22.97 13.87 14.25
N ALA A 117 -23.17 12.67 13.72
CA ALA A 117 -24.50 12.13 13.42
C ALA A 117 -25.32 11.76 14.67
N ASP A 118 -24.67 11.54 15.81
CA ASP A 118 -25.33 11.36 17.12
C ASP A 118 -25.86 12.70 17.68
N ASP A 119 -25.26 13.83 17.27
CA ASP A 119 -25.78 15.14 17.66
C ASP A 119 -27.08 15.42 16.93
N LYS A 120 -28.15 15.54 17.71
CA LYS A 120 -29.50 15.85 17.20
C LYS A 120 -29.52 17.19 16.45
N LYS A 121 -28.70 18.19 16.87
CA LYS A 121 -28.61 19.49 16.20
C LYS A 121 -28.00 19.34 14.79
N PHE A 122 -27.00 18.48 14.60
CA PHE A 122 -26.42 18.17 13.31
C PHE A 122 -27.42 17.37 12.46
N ARG A 123 -28.06 16.35 13.02
CA ARG A 123 -28.98 15.44 12.32
C ARG A 123 -30.18 16.13 11.69
N ARG A 124 -30.65 17.24 12.27
CA ARG A 124 -31.80 18.04 11.76
C ARG A 124 -31.59 18.63 10.37
N PHE A 125 -30.33 18.78 9.92
CA PHE A 125 -30.05 19.31 8.58
C PHE A 125 -30.29 18.28 7.47
N PHE A 126 -30.48 17.01 7.81
CA PHE A 126 -30.58 15.91 6.86
C PHE A 126 -31.99 15.36 6.77
N LYS A 127 -32.43 15.08 5.54
CA LYS A 127 -33.64 14.29 5.30
C LYS A 127 -33.37 12.82 5.61
N ALA A 128 -34.42 12.03 5.90
CA ALA A 128 -34.29 10.61 6.25
C ALA A 128 -33.44 9.81 5.26
N TYR A 129 -33.62 10.03 3.95
CA TYR A 129 -32.86 9.35 2.91
C TYR A 129 -31.38 9.77 2.82
N GLN A 130 -31.00 10.88 3.44
CA GLN A 130 -29.62 11.39 3.43
C GLN A 130 -28.77 10.83 4.59
N ILE A 131 -29.39 10.43 5.69
CA ILE A 131 -28.70 9.93 6.89
C ILE A 131 -27.83 8.71 6.59
N PRO A 132 -28.33 7.65 5.91
CA PRO A 132 -27.49 6.51 5.58
C PRO A 132 -26.29 6.85 4.67
N ALA A 133 -26.41 7.89 3.84
CA ALA A 133 -25.34 8.33 2.97
C ALA A 133 -24.18 9.02 3.69
N LEU A 134 -24.37 9.43 4.96
CA LEU A 134 -23.30 9.93 5.81
C LEU A 134 -22.22 8.87 6.05
N THR A 135 -22.59 7.59 6.09
CA THR A 135 -21.63 6.48 6.18
C THR A 135 -20.66 6.51 5.01
N ASN A 136 -21.15 6.56 3.78
CA ASN A 136 -20.32 6.59 2.58
C ASN A 136 -19.49 7.88 2.51
N LEU A 137 -20.10 9.01 2.82
CA LEU A 137 -19.44 10.31 2.79
C LEU A 137 -18.29 10.40 3.80
N GLY A 138 -18.53 9.96 5.03
CA GLY A 138 -17.50 9.99 6.08
C GLY A 138 -16.36 9.02 5.79
N THR A 139 -16.67 7.77 5.44
CA THR A 139 -15.63 6.77 5.17
C THR A 139 -14.75 7.17 4.00
N ALA A 140 -15.29 7.84 2.98
CA ALA A 140 -14.52 8.24 1.80
C ALA A 140 -13.39 9.24 2.08
N PHE A 141 -13.34 9.84 3.25
CA PHE A 141 -12.31 10.80 3.67
C PHE A 141 -11.58 10.36 4.94
N GLY A 142 -11.83 9.13 5.41
CA GLY A 142 -11.21 8.63 6.62
C GLY A 142 -9.69 8.59 6.53
N MET A 143 -9.02 9.05 7.60
CA MET A 143 -7.56 9.16 7.69
C MET A 143 -6.92 10.04 6.58
N GLY A 144 -7.67 10.95 5.93
CA GLY A 144 -7.23 11.66 4.73
C GLY A 144 -5.91 12.40 4.90
N LEU A 145 -5.74 13.13 6.02
CA LEU A 145 -4.50 13.85 6.32
C LEU A 145 -3.32 12.88 6.53
N ILE A 146 -3.56 11.75 7.20
CA ILE A 146 -2.53 10.73 7.48
C ILE A 146 -2.11 10.05 6.17
N VAL A 147 -3.05 9.62 5.35
CA VAL A 147 -2.79 9.00 4.04
C VAL A 147 -2.02 9.96 3.14
N THR A 148 -2.42 11.24 3.11
CA THR A 148 -1.73 12.29 2.33
C THR A 148 -0.31 12.52 2.83
N SER A 149 -0.12 12.63 4.15
CA SER A 149 1.19 12.82 4.77
C SER A 149 2.11 11.61 4.57
N PHE A 150 1.55 10.40 4.69
CA PHE A 150 2.26 9.17 4.37
C PHE A 150 2.73 9.15 2.91
N THR A 151 1.83 9.47 1.98
CA THR A 151 2.16 9.54 0.55
C THR A 151 3.31 10.50 0.29
N LEU A 152 3.29 11.71 0.86
CA LEU A 152 4.38 12.67 0.74
C LEU A 152 5.68 12.16 1.34
N GLY A 153 5.62 11.43 2.47
CA GLY A 153 6.77 10.79 3.13
C GLY A 153 7.46 9.73 2.27
N MET A 154 6.74 9.09 1.34
CA MET A 154 7.32 8.11 0.41
C MET A 154 8.30 8.71 -0.61
N GLY A 155 8.46 10.02 -0.66
CA GLY A 155 9.44 10.70 -1.52
C GLY A 155 10.90 10.33 -1.24
N SER A 156 11.21 9.77 -0.07
CA SER A 156 12.53 9.21 0.25
C SER A 156 12.79 7.84 -0.41
N MET A 157 11.75 7.10 -0.75
CA MET A 157 11.82 5.73 -1.29
C MET A 157 11.50 5.65 -2.79
N LEU A 158 10.62 6.52 -3.29
CA LEU A 158 10.18 6.52 -4.68
C LEU A 158 10.73 7.75 -5.41
N LYS A 159 11.43 7.53 -6.51
CA LYS A 159 11.91 8.60 -7.37
C LYS A 159 10.77 9.11 -8.26
N GLY A 160 10.51 10.40 -8.23
CA GLY A 160 9.50 11.05 -9.08
C GLY A 160 8.67 12.10 -8.34
N ARG A 161 7.56 12.52 -8.96
CA ARG A 161 6.68 13.58 -8.45
C ARG A 161 5.68 13.06 -7.41
N VAL A 162 6.17 12.65 -6.23
CA VAL A 162 5.32 12.09 -5.16
C VAL A 162 4.24 13.07 -4.69
N TRP A 163 4.53 14.38 -4.69
CA TRP A 163 3.53 15.43 -4.41
C TRP A 163 2.36 15.39 -5.40
N LEU A 164 2.64 15.06 -6.68
CA LEU A 164 1.61 14.91 -7.70
C LEU A 164 0.77 13.67 -7.45
N ALA A 165 1.38 12.57 -6.99
CA ALA A 165 0.65 11.38 -6.57
C ALA A 165 -0.30 11.69 -5.41
N ALA A 166 0.15 12.46 -4.40
CA ALA A 166 -0.70 12.90 -3.29
C ALA A 166 -1.87 13.77 -3.79
N LEU A 167 -1.62 14.70 -4.69
CA LEU A 167 -2.66 15.57 -5.27
C LEU A 167 -3.68 14.73 -6.06
N CYS A 168 -3.22 13.89 -6.99
CA CYS A 168 -4.09 13.06 -7.82
C CYS A 168 -4.86 12.04 -6.98
N GLY A 169 -4.23 11.49 -5.94
CA GLY A 169 -4.89 10.59 -4.99
C GLY A 169 -6.04 11.27 -4.24
N ASN A 170 -5.83 12.48 -3.74
CA ASN A 170 -6.88 13.27 -3.09
C ASN A 170 -8.02 13.63 -4.06
N LEU A 171 -7.71 14.07 -5.28
CA LEU A 171 -8.72 14.36 -6.30
C LEU A 171 -9.50 13.10 -6.69
N GLY A 172 -8.81 11.97 -6.83
CA GLY A 172 -9.44 10.67 -7.06
C GLY A 172 -10.39 10.28 -5.94
N ALA A 173 -9.99 10.45 -4.69
CA ALA A 173 -10.85 10.18 -3.52
C ALA A 173 -12.10 11.07 -3.51
N ILE A 174 -11.98 12.36 -3.87
CA ILE A 174 -13.14 13.27 -4.00
C ILE A 174 -14.11 12.75 -5.07
N ILE A 175 -13.62 12.34 -6.23
CA ILE A 175 -14.45 11.79 -7.31
C ILE A 175 -15.14 10.52 -6.84
N GLY A 176 -14.41 9.61 -6.21
CA GLY A 176 -14.96 8.38 -5.65
C GLY A 176 -16.01 8.62 -4.58
N ALA A 177 -15.77 9.59 -3.68
CA ALA A 177 -16.71 10.01 -2.64
C ALA A 177 -18.02 10.57 -3.23
N ILE A 178 -17.93 11.40 -4.27
CA ILE A 178 -19.10 11.92 -5.00
C ILE A 178 -19.92 10.75 -5.57
N ILE A 179 -19.27 9.83 -6.28
CA ILE A 179 -19.93 8.67 -6.92
C ILE A 179 -20.57 7.79 -5.84
N SER A 180 -19.81 7.41 -4.80
CA SER A 180 -20.29 6.58 -3.69
C SER A 180 -21.55 7.18 -3.04
N THR A 181 -21.46 8.44 -2.65
CA THR A 181 -22.56 9.16 -1.98
C THR A 181 -23.78 9.29 -2.90
N ARG A 182 -23.58 9.63 -4.16
CA ARG A 182 -24.68 9.77 -5.14
C ARG A 182 -25.40 8.44 -5.39
N ILE A 183 -24.68 7.33 -5.53
CA ILE A 183 -25.27 6.00 -5.69
C ILE A 183 -26.06 5.63 -4.44
N MET A 184 -25.50 5.87 -3.24
CA MET A 184 -26.20 5.60 -1.98
C MET A 184 -27.48 6.42 -1.85
N LEU A 185 -27.42 7.72 -2.16
CA LEU A 185 -28.60 8.58 -2.18
C LEU A 185 -29.67 8.09 -3.17
N HIS A 186 -29.28 7.58 -4.33
CA HIS A 186 -30.20 7.00 -5.29
C HIS A 186 -30.97 5.81 -4.69
N PHE A 187 -30.26 4.90 -4.03
CA PHE A 187 -30.87 3.77 -3.34
C PHE A 187 -31.79 4.22 -2.21
N MET A 188 -31.39 5.22 -1.44
CA MET A 188 -32.14 5.69 -0.27
C MET A 188 -33.37 6.51 -0.65
N LYS A 189 -33.31 7.31 -1.72
CA LYS A 189 -34.49 8.00 -2.26
C LYS A 189 -35.59 7.02 -2.66
N LYS A 190 -35.19 5.85 -3.22
CA LYS A 190 -36.13 4.78 -3.60
C LYS A 190 -36.70 4.07 -2.35
N ALA A 191 -35.96 4.01 -1.25
CA ALA A 191 -36.37 3.33 -0.02
C ALA A 191 -37.24 4.21 0.89
N TYR A 192 -36.87 5.47 1.09
CA TYR A 192 -37.53 6.39 2.05
C TYR A 192 -38.43 7.42 1.39
N GLY A 193 -38.36 7.64 0.07
CA GLY A 193 -39.01 8.77 -0.61
C GLY A 193 -38.28 10.09 -0.39
N LEU A 194 -38.69 11.13 -1.14
CA LEU A 194 -38.06 12.46 -1.11
C LEU A 194 -38.53 13.37 0.04
N GLU A 195 -39.70 13.09 0.60
CA GLU A 195 -40.42 13.99 1.49
C GLU A 195 -40.38 13.54 2.97
N ALA A 196 -39.79 12.37 3.26
CA ALA A 196 -39.68 11.93 4.67
C ALA A 196 -38.88 12.97 5.49
N PRO A 197 -39.49 13.66 6.46
CA PRO A 197 -38.83 14.73 7.19
C PRO A 197 -37.68 14.14 8.03
N ALA A 198 -36.66 14.96 8.26
CA ALA A 198 -35.76 14.74 9.39
C ALA A 198 -36.56 14.71 10.67
N LEU A 199 -36.14 13.93 11.66
CA LEU A 199 -36.78 13.84 12.95
C LEU A 199 -37.12 15.25 13.52
N GLN A 200 -38.39 15.61 13.50
CA GLN A 200 -38.90 16.82 14.17
C GLN A 200 -39.02 16.53 15.66
N GLU A 201 -38.02 16.86 16.44
CA GLU A 201 -38.19 17.11 17.88
C GLU A 201 -37.91 18.59 18.15
N GLN A 202 -38.81 19.23 18.92
CA GLN A 202 -38.65 20.62 19.37
C GLN A 202 -37.41 20.72 20.26
N PHE A 203 -36.46 21.56 19.89
CA PHE A 203 -35.24 21.79 20.66
C PHE A 203 -35.19 23.24 21.18
N VAL A 204 -34.91 23.33 22.47
CA VAL A 204 -34.48 24.56 23.15
C VAL A 204 -33.02 24.83 22.78
N ASP A 205 -32.73 26.04 22.35
CA ASP A 205 -31.37 26.49 22.05
C ASP A 205 -30.53 26.51 23.32
N GLU A 206 -29.74 25.49 23.56
CA GLU A 206 -28.59 25.58 24.45
C GLU A 206 -27.40 26.09 23.67
N ALA A 207 -26.87 27.23 24.12
CA ALA A 207 -25.71 27.86 23.57
C ALA A 207 -24.53 26.90 23.56
N ALA A 208 -23.77 26.96 22.45
CA ALA A 208 -22.50 26.26 22.32
C ALA A 208 -21.63 26.54 23.55
N THR A 209 -21.29 25.48 24.26
CA THR A 209 -20.35 25.55 25.38
C THR A 209 -18.99 25.91 24.79
N GLN A 210 -18.63 27.18 24.88
CA GLN A 210 -17.26 27.63 24.59
C GLN A 210 -16.37 27.00 25.67
N THR A 211 -15.51 26.09 25.26
CA THR A 211 -14.40 25.65 26.07
C THR A 211 -13.54 26.87 26.42
N ALA A 212 -13.16 26.95 27.69
CA ALA A 212 -12.40 28.06 28.25
C ALA A 212 -11.05 28.20 27.48
N HIS A 213 -10.93 29.31 26.74
CA HIS A 213 -9.70 29.62 26.02
C HIS A 213 -8.58 30.01 26.98
N HIS A 214 -7.58 29.17 27.11
CA HIS A 214 -6.28 29.59 27.59
C HIS A 214 -5.65 30.44 26.49
N LYS A 215 -5.28 31.68 26.81
CA LYS A 215 -4.66 32.61 25.85
C LYS A 215 -3.12 32.45 25.91
N GLY A 216 -2.46 32.24 24.76
CA GLY A 216 -1.01 32.29 24.65
C GLY A 216 -0.34 31.07 24.08
N PHE A 217 1.00 31.03 24.15
CA PHE A 217 1.86 29.94 23.61
C PHE A 217 1.51 28.56 24.22
N LEU A 218 1.15 28.50 25.50
CA LEU A 218 0.74 27.25 26.16
C LEU A 218 -0.45 26.59 25.47
N HIS A 219 -1.40 27.38 24.98
CA HIS A 219 -2.56 26.87 24.27
C HIS A 219 -2.20 26.18 22.94
N VAL A 220 -1.22 26.74 22.20
CA VAL A 220 -0.67 26.11 21.00
C VAL A 220 -0.01 24.77 21.35
N LEU A 221 0.77 24.73 22.43
CA LEU A 221 1.43 23.52 22.88
C LEU A 221 0.43 22.45 23.31
N ASP A 222 -0.63 22.85 24.05
CA ASP A 222 -1.70 21.94 24.47
C ASP A 222 -2.42 21.31 23.28
N ALA A 223 -2.76 22.10 22.25
CA ALA A 223 -3.37 21.59 21.01
C ALA A 223 -2.46 20.60 20.28
N LEU A 224 -1.16 20.92 20.15
CA LEU A 224 -0.18 20.01 19.54
C LEU A 224 -0.06 18.69 20.31
N MET A 225 0.00 18.76 21.64
CA MET A 225 0.13 17.56 22.49
C MET A 225 -1.14 16.70 22.48
N GLU A 226 -2.32 17.34 22.49
CA GLU A 226 -3.62 16.64 22.41
C GLU A 226 -3.76 15.92 21.06
N GLY A 227 -3.49 16.62 19.97
CA GLY A 227 -3.50 16.04 18.62
C GLY A 227 -2.47 14.93 18.45
N GLY A 228 -1.28 15.11 19.02
CA GLY A 228 -0.25 14.07 19.05
C GLY A 228 -0.70 12.80 19.78
N LYS A 229 -1.37 12.92 20.93
CA LYS A 229 -1.96 11.78 21.66
C LYS A 229 -2.98 11.02 20.80
N LYS A 230 -3.88 11.73 20.10
CA LYS A 230 -4.84 11.12 19.17
C LYS A 230 -4.13 10.33 18.06
N GLY A 231 -2.98 10.85 17.58
CA GLY A 231 -2.14 10.15 16.62
C GLY A 231 -1.54 8.85 17.17
N VAL A 232 -1.14 8.81 18.45
CA VAL A 232 -0.67 7.59 19.13
C VAL A 232 -1.81 6.58 19.24
N ASP A 233 -2.99 7.01 19.71
CA ASP A 233 -4.16 6.14 19.85
C ASP A 233 -4.56 5.51 18.52
N MET A 234 -4.50 6.28 17.42
CA MET A 234 -4.74 5.79 16.08
C MET A 234 -3.67 4.81 15.63
N GLY A 235 -2.39 5.09 15.89
CA GLY A 235 -1.28 4.17 15.63
C GLY A 235 -1.46 2.83 16.34
N LEU A 236 -1.91 2.84 17.59
CA LEU A 236 -2.24 1.62 18.34
C LEU A 236 -3.46 0.89 17.77
N ALA A 237 -4.48 1.63 17.34
CA ALA A 237 -5.70 1.05 16.80
C ALA A 237 -5.50 0.28 15.48
N ILE A 238 -4.49 0.63 14.68
CA ILE A 238 -4.19 -0.09 13.43
C ILE A 238 -3.45 -1.41 13.64
N ILE A 239 -2.82 -1.63 14.81
CA ILE A 239 -1.99 -2.83 15.09
C ILE A 239 -2.69 -4.13 14.72
N PRO A 240 -3.90 -4.45 15.21
CA PRO A 240 -4.55 -5.72 14.89
C PRO A 240 -4.77 -5.91 13.38
N GLY A 241 -5.17 -4.84 12.68
CA GLY A 241 -5.36 -4.86 11.22
C GLY A 241 -4.05 -5.15 10.49
N VAL A 242 -2.98 -4.47 10.85
CA VAL A 242 -1.66 -4.67 10.23
C VAL A 242 -1.14 -6.09 10.53
N LEU A 243 -1.15 -6.54 11.77
CA LEU A 243 -0.56 -7.83 12.12
C LEU A 243 -1.37 -9.02 11.55
N ILE A 244 -2.69 -8.95 11.53
CA ILE A 244 -3.53 -10.06 11.07
C ILE A 244 -3.73 -10.00 9.57
N ILE A 245 -4.31 -8.89 9.08
CA ILE A 245 -4.75 -8.78 7.68
C ILE A 245 -3.55 -8.65 6.76
N CYS A 246 -2.63 -7.73 7.07
CA CYS A 246 -1.49 -7.45 6.22
C CYS A 246 -0.54 -8.66 6.13
N SER A 247 -0.25 -9.36 7.24
CA SER A 247 0.60 -10.54 7.22
C SER A 247 0.01 -11.64 6.32
N ILE A 248 -1.30 -11.88 6.41
CA ILE A 248 -1.98 -12.86 5.56
C ILE A 248 -1.96 -12.44 4.09
N VAL A 249 -2.27 -11.16 3.81
CA VAL A 249 -2.27 -10.65 2.43
C VAL A 249 -0.87 -10.68 1.85
N MET A 250 0.17 -10.35 2.62
CA MET A 250 1.56 -10.48 2.16
C MET A 250 1.94 -11.92 1.85
N MET A 251 1.53 -12.89 2.68
CA MET A 251 1.72 -14.30 2.38
C MET A 251 0.96 -14.78 1.13
N LEU A 252 -0.18 -14.17 0.80
CA LEU A 252 -0.92 -14.42 -0.45
C LEU A 252 -0.32 -13.69 -1.65
N THR A 253 0.51 -12.67 -1.43
CA THR A 253 1.07 -11.80 -2.47
C THR A 253 2.49 -12.18 -2.82
N ASN A 254 3.33 -12.41 -1.81
CA ASN A 254 4.74 -12.69 -2.05
C ASN A 254 4.92 -14.08 -2.64
N SER A 255 5.88 -14.22 -3.55
CA SER A 255 6.32 -15.50 -4.08
C SER A 255 7.48 -16.03 -3.26
N ARG A 256 7.75 -17.33 -3.38
CA ARG A 256 9.07 -17.83 -3.04
C ARG A 256 10.04 -17.19 -4.01
N PRO A 257 11.11 -16.57 -3.55
CA PRO A 257 12.09 -16.06 -4.47
C PRO A 257 12.79 -17.21 -5.19
N THR A 258 12.96 -17.01 -6.46
CA THR A 258 13.74 -17.88 -7.34
C THR A 258 15.23 -17.53 -7.28
N ALA A 259 15.58 -16.30 -6.91
CA ALA A 259 16.97 -15.84 -6.86
C ALA A 259 17.47 -15.71 -5.41
N GLN A 260 18.67 -16.26 -5.14
CA GLN A 260 19.32 -16.17 -3.84
C GLN A 260 19.97 -14.81 -3.60
N TYR A 261 20.44 -14.18 -4.66
CA TYR A 261 21.16 -12.91 -4.64
C TYR A 261 20.51 -11.95 -5.62
N LYS A 262 20.37 -10.71 -5.20
CA LYS A 262 19.72 -9.67 -6.00
C LYS A 262 20.70 -8.90 -6.85
N PHE A 263 21.95 -8.80 -6.38
CA PHE A 263 23.00 -8.03 -7.02
C PHE A 263 24.33 -8.72 -6.94
N ALA A 264 25.15 -8.50 -7.95
CA ALA A 264 26.54 -8.92 -7.96
C ALA A 264 27.47 -7.74 -8.24
N MET A 265 28.68 -7.82 -7.71
CA MET A 265 29.77 -6.89 -7.99
C MET A 265 31.04 -7.70 -8.18
N ILE A 266 31.85 -7.34 -9.16
CA ILE A 266 33.19 -7.91 -9.33
C ILE A 266 34.16 -7.08 -8.51
N ARG A 267 34.86 -7.76 -7.62
CA ARG A 267 35.93 -7.19 -6.81
C ARG A 267 37.28 -7.63 -7.35
N HIS A 268 38.15 -6.67 -7.50
CA HIS A 268 39.55 -6.88 -7.85
C HIS A 268 40.42 -6.50 -6.65
N GLU A 269 41.21 -7.44 -6.15
CA GLU A 269 42.20 -7.15 -5.12
C GLU A 269 43.55 -6.81 -5.82
N THR A 270 43.91 -5.54 -5.76
CA THR A 270 45.29 -5.14 -6.08
C THR A 270 46.15 -5.28 -4.83
N LEU A 271 47.48 -5.43 -4.99
CA LEU A 271 48.47 -5.40 -3.89
C LEU A 271 48.36 -4.16 -3.00
N SER A 272 47.64 -3.13 -3.44
CA SER A 272 47.35 -1.89 -2.69
C SER A 272 45.96 -1.83 -2.11
N GLY A 273 45.16 -2.90 -2.16
CA GLY A 273 43.82 -2.97 -1.53
C GLY A 273 42.72 -2.15 -2.19
N GLY A 274 42.83 -1.82 -3.46
CA GLY A 274 41.80 -1.10 -4.21
C GLY A 274 40.59 -1.98 -4.54
N ILE A 275 39.38 -1.45 -4.33
CA ILE A 275 38.12 -2.08 -4.74
C ILE A 275 37.65 -1.41 -6.03
N ILE A 276 37.45 -2.20 -7.06
CA ILE A 276 36.77 -1.74 -8.29
C ILE A 276 35.30 -2.10 -8.12
N SER A 277 34.45 -1.10 -7.93
CA SER A 277 33.02 -1.28 -7.92
C SER A 277 32.48 -1.19 -9.35
N THR A 278 31.73 -2.19 -9.76
CA THR A 278 30.87 -2.14 -10.94
C THR A 278 29.47 -1.77 -10.52
N ASP A 279 28.60 -1.40 -11.47
CA ASP A 279 27.19 -1.23 -11.17
C ASP A 279 26.61 -2.55 -10.64
N LEU A 280 25.69 -2.45 -9.65
CA LEU A 280 25.02 -3.61 -9.08
C LEU A 280 24.15 -4.30 -10.13
N ILE A 281 24.22 -5.63 -10.18
CA ILE A 281 23.59 -6.44 -11.22
C ILE A 281 22.66 -7.46 -10.57
N GLU A 282 21.48 -7.62 -11.14
CA GLU A 282 20.54 -8.64 -10.71
C GLU A 282 20.97 -10.02 -11.24
N ILE A 283 21.14 -11.00 -10.34
CA ILE A 283 21.50 -12.37 -10.69
C ILE A 283 20.25 -13.24 -10.56
N PRO A 284 19.79 -13.87 -11.67
CA PRO A 284 18.54 -14.60 -11.66
C PRO A 284 18.56 -15.90 -10.86
N ASP A 285 19.67 -16.67 -10.86
CA ASP A 285 19.71 -18.02 -10.29
C ASP A 285 21.08 -18.45 -9.71
N SER A 286 21.05 -19.52 -8.88
CA SER A 286 22.27 -20.29 -8.51
C SER A 286 22.74 -21.15 -9.67
N GLY A 287 24.01 -21.42 -9.76
CA GLY A 287 24.59 -22.28 -10.79
C GLY A 287 26.04 -21.95 -11.15
N ASN A 288 26.53 -22.61 -12.17
CA ASN A 288 27.87 -22.38 -12.70
C ASN A 288 27.81 -21.30 -13.77
N TYR A 289 28.74 -20.34 -13.68
CA TYR A 289 28.84 -19.23 -14.62
C TYR A 289 30.25 -19.11 -15.14
N ILE A 290 30.37 -18.71 -16.41
CA ILE A 290 31.60 -18.30 -17.03
C ILE A 290 31.58 -16.80 -17.23
N LEU A 291 32.56 -16.11 -16.69
CA LEU A 291 32.81 -14.68 -16.90
C LEU A 291 33.91 -14.52 -17.95
N ARG A 292 33.62 -13.83 -19.05
CA ARG A 292 34.57 -13.49 -20.08
C ARG A 292 34.81 -11.99 -20.14
N ILE A 293 36.09 -11.57 -20.15
CA ILE A 293 36.49 -10.17 -20.14
C ILE A 293 37.08 -9.84 -21.51
N GLN A 294 36.52 -8.85 -22.23
CA GLN A 294 37.01 -8.47 -23.54
C GLN A 294 38.32 -7.66 -23.47
N PRO A 295 39.31 -7.93 -24.39
CA PRO A 295 40.63 -7.31 -24.36
C PRO A 295 40.62 -5.78 -24.45
N ASP A 296 39.72 -5.21 -25.24
CA ASP A 296 39.69 -3.78 -25.58
C ASP A 296 38.54 -3.02 -24.96
N SER A 297 37.78 -3.64 -24.06
CA SER A 297 36.60 -3.03 -23.50
C SER A 297 36.54 -3.15 -22.00
N SER A 298 35.97 -2.12 -21.39
CA SER A 298 35.57 -2.13 -20.00
C SER A 298 34.30 -3.00 -19.77
N ILE A 299 34.08 -4.04 -20.57
CA ILE A 299 32.88 -4.88 -20.50
C ILE A 299 33.27 -6.31 -20.22
N ALA A 300 32.69 -6.88 -19.19
CA ALA A 300 32.67 -8.30 -18.91
C ALA A 300 31.25 -8.85 -19.09
N TYR A 301 31.14 -10.08 -19.53
CA TYR A 301 29.84 -10.75 -19.62
C TYR A 301 29.89 -12.14 -19.00
N TRP A 302 28.76 -12.59 -18.55
CA TRP A 302 28.59 -13.90 -17.96
C TRP A 302 27.70 -14.76 -18.82
N SER A 303 27.99 -16.04 -18.87
CA SER A 303 27.03 -17.03 -19.34
C SER A 303 26.83 -18.09 -18.30
N LYS A 304 25.59 -18.51 -18.11
CA LYS A 304 25.29 -19.71 -17.31
C LYS A 304 25.74 -20.92 -18.09
N GLN A 305 26.58 -21.74 -17.47
CA GLN A 305 27.04 -22.96 -18.09
C GLN A 305 25.89 -23.98 -18.07
N SER A 306 25.33 -24.29 -19.25
CA SER A 306 24.37 -25.39 -19.42
C SER A 306 25.16 -26.69 -19.63
N PRO A 307 24.74 -27.83 -19.02
CA PRO A 307 25.37 -29.12 -19.25
C PRO A 307 25.21 -29.67 -20.67
N GLU A 308 24.31 -29.08 -21.47
CA GLU A 308 23.88 -29.62 -22.77
C GLU A 308 24.25 -28.77 -23.99
N GLU A 309 24.91 -27.62 -23.84
CA GLU A 309 25.32 -26.77 -24.99
C GLU A 309 26.84 -26.62 -25.07
N ASP A 310 27.39 -27.06 -26.18
CA ASP A 310 28.85 -27.02 -26.48
C ASP A 310 29.39 -25.61 -26.79
N GLU A 311 28.54 -24.61 -27.10
CA GLU A 311 28.94 -23.21 -27.28
C GLU A 311 27.89 -22.23 -26.77
N PRO A 312 28.26 -21.29 -25.88
CA PRO A 312 27.34 -20.21 -25.43
C PRO A 312 27.14 -19.20 -26.57
N SER A 313 25.88 -18.90 -26.89
CA SER A 313 25.54 -17.82 -27.82
C SER A 313 25.63 -16.46 -27.12
N TYR A 314 26.44 -15.55 -27.70
CA TYR A 314 26.69 -14.23 -27.14
C TYR A 314 26.02 -13.14 -27.97
N SER A 315 25.31 -12.21 -27.34
CA SER A 315 24.83 -10.98 -27.97
C SER A 315 25.31 -9.73 -27.23
N PHE A 316 25.55 -8.65 -27.97
CA PHE A 316 26.17 -7.42 -27.46
C PHE A 316 25.15 -6.30 -27.26
N ALA A 317 25.34 -5.50 -26.20
CA ALA A 317 24.76 -4.18 -26.12
C ALA A 317 25.63 -3.17 -25.35
N ASN A 318 25.62 -1.94 -25.85
CA ASN A 318 26.46 -0.85 -25.37
C ASN A 318 25.93 -0.23 -24.07
N GLY A 319 26.73 -0.27 -23.05
CA GLY A 319 26.77 0.82 -22.04
C GLY A 319 25.85 0.74 -20.85
N ARG A 320 25.02 -0.32 -20.64
CA ARG A 320 24.23 -0.54 -19.44
C ARG A 320 24.13 -2.02 -19.10
N THR A 321 23.94 -2.32 -17.82
CA THR A 321 23.68 -3.69 -17.38
C THR A 321 22.28 -4.11 -17.79
N PHE A 322 22.14 -5.24 -18.45
CA PHE A 322 20.84 -5.83 -18.79
C PHE A 322 20.98 -7.35 -18.89
N VAL A 323 19.87 -8.01 -18.77
CA VAL A 323 19.75 -9.46 -18.87
C VAL A 323 19.01 -9.77 -20.16
N GLU A 324 19.64 -10.53 -21.04
CA GLU A 324 19.03 -11.06 -22.25
C GLU A 324 19.19 -12.58 -22.24
N GLY A 325 18.09 -13.29 -22.07
CA GLY A 325 18.13 -14.72 -21.84
C GLY A 325 18.80 -15.08 -20.50
N GLU A 326 19.80 -15.97 -20.54
CA GLU A 326 20.60 -16.40 -19.37
C GLU A 326 21.95 -15.66 -19.25
N THR A 327 22.20 -14.63 -20.07
CA THR A 327 23.47 -13.90 -20.12
C THR A 327 23.37 -12.56 -19.41
N LEU A 328 24.32 -12.29 -18.55
CA LEU A 328 24.43 -11.08 -17.73
C LEU A 328 25.62 -10.25 -18.17
N TYR A 329 25.43 -8.96 -18.47
CA TYR A 329 26.47 -8.05 -18.93
C TYR A 329 26.86 -7.06 -17.83
N VAL A 330 28.16 -6.87 -17.63
CA VAL A 330 28.73 -5.98 -16.62
C VAL A 330 29.63 -4.96 -17.25
N LYS A 331 29.44 -3.68 -16.97
CA LYS A 331 30.32 -2.61 -17.39
C LYS A 331 31.46 -2.46 -16.35
N LEU A 332 32.69 -2.60 -16.80
CA LEU A 332 33.89 -2.43 -15.99
C LEU A 332 34.42 -0.99 -16.08
N PRO A 333 35.14 -0.49 -15.07
CA PRO A 333 35.81 0.80 -15.16
C PRO A 333 36.93 0.79 -16.20
N PRO A 334 37.31 1.98 -16.76
CA PRO A 334 38.27 2.10 -17.87
C PRO A 334 39.67 1.61 -17.59
N SER A 335 40.03 1.36 -16.33
CA SER A 335 41.40 1.01 -15.89
C SER A 335 41.83 -0.44 -16.15
N GLY A 336 41.05 -1.20 -16.93
CA GLY A 336 41.46 -2.53 -17.42
C GLY A 336 41.86 -3.55 -16.35
N PHE A 337 41.64 -4.81 -16.62
CA PHE A 337 42.22 -5.89 -15.81
C PHE A 337 43.73 -5.96 -16.07
N GLY A 338 44.54 -5.88 -15.03
CA GLY A 338 45.99 -6.13 -15.09
C GLY A 338 46.30 -7.61 -15.33
N ASP A 339 47.60 -7.91 -15.49
CA ASP A 339 48.12 -9.23 -15.83
C ASP A 339 47.63 -10.36 -14.88
N ASN A 340 47.80 -11.61 -15.33
CA ASN A 340 47.31 -12.88 -14.76
C ASN A 340 47.66 -13.20 -13.29
N GLU A 341 48.24 -12.29 -12.53
CA GLU A 341 48.60 -12.47 -11.12
C GLU A 341 47.57 -11.89 -10.14
N THR A 342 46.44 -11.38 -10.61
CA THR A 342 45.43 -10.72 -9.78
C THR A 342 44.29 -11.66 -9.45
N ASN A 343 43.96 -11.76 -8.18
CA ASN A 343 42.80 -12.51 -7.68
C ASN A 343 41.53 -11.70 -7.92
N TYR A 344 40.65 -12.25 -8.72
CA TYR A 344 39.30 -11.69 -8.92
C TYR A 344 38.29 -12.42 -8.03
N SER A 345 37.35 -11.68 -7.46
CA SER A 345 36.23 -12.26 -6.75
C SER A 345 34.93 -11.63 -7.17
N LEU A 346 33.88 -12.43 -7.12
CA LEU A 346 32.51 -12.01 -7.26
C LEU A 346 31.93 -11.73 -5.91
N VAL A 347 31.46 -10.51 -5.69
CA VAL A 347 30.78 -10.14 -4.45
C VAL A 347 29.29 -10.14 -4.70
N LEU A 348 28.57 -11.07 -4.11
CA LEU A 348 27.12 -11.18 -4.18
C LEU A 348 26.48 -10.46 -3.00
N TYR A 349 25.50 -9.61 -3.26
CA TYR A 349 24.74 -8.91 -2.26
C TYR A 349 23.36 -9.55 -2.08
N LYS A 350 22.99 -9.86 -0.83
CA LYS A 350 21.64 -10.28 -0.49
C LYS A 350 20.66 -9.11 -0.68
N ALA A 351 19.37 -9.41 -0.63
CA ALA A 351 18.31 -8.42 -0.81
C ALA A 351 18.34 -7.26 0.20
N ASP A 352 19.00 -7.45 1.36
CA ASP A 352 19.21 -6.43 2.39
C ASP A 352 20.32 -5.41 2.04
N GLU A 353 21.05 -5.64 0.94
CA GLU A 353 22.19 -4.84 0.45
C GLU A 353 23.37 -4.74 1.45
N THR A 354 23.26 -5.35 2.61
CA THR A 354 24.27 -5.33 3.69
C THR A 354 25.04 -6.65 3.81
N THR A 355 24.34 -7.76 3.63
CA THR A 355 24.93 -9.09 3.67
C THR A 355 25.55 -9.44 2.33
N LYS A 356 26.83 -9.70 2.32
CA LYS A 356 27.59 -10.07 1.10
C LYS A 356 28.29 -11.40 1.27
N ILE A 357 28.42 -12.12 0.15
CA ILE A 357 29.28 -13.31 0.03
C ILE A 357 30.29 -13.03 -1.07
N GLU A 358 31.53 -13.40 -0.81
CA GLU A 358 32.62 -13.27 -1.77
C GLU A 358 32.99 -14.64 -2.30
N ILE A 359 32.97 -14.78 -3.64
CA ILE A 359 33.28 -16.02 -4.35
C ILE A 359 34.49 -15.76 -5.23
N PRO A 360 35.60 -16.49 -5.05
CA PRO A 360 36.75 -16.36 -5.91
C PRO A 360 36.43 -16.77 -7.35
N LEU A 361 36.90 -16.01 -8.32
CA LEU A 361 36.84 -16.35 -9.73
C LEU A 361 38.03 -17.23 -10.08
N THR A 362 37.77 -18.41 -10.65
CA THR A 362 38.80 -19.38 -11.01
C THR A 362 39.10 -19.22 -12.49
N PRO A 363 40.38 -18.91 -12.88
CA PRO A 363 40.79 -18.86 -14.29
C PRO A 363 40.53 -20.20 -14.98
N ILE A 364 40.02 -20.15 -16.20
CA ILE A 364 39.82 -21.35 -17.02
C ILE A 364 41.18 -21.64 -17.72
N PRO A 365 41.73 -22.83 -17.56
CA PRO A 365 42.97 -23.22 -18.26
C PRO A 365 42.81 -23.06 -19.78
N ASP A 366 43.84 -22.51 -20.42
CA ASP A 366 43.92 -22.32 -21.88
C ASP A 366 42.93 -21.30 -22.48
N ALA A 367 42.15 -20.61 -21.64
CA ALA A 367 41.27 -19.53 -22.08
C ALA A 367 41.77 -18.18 -21.52
N GLU A 368 42.24 -17.31 -22.43
CA GLU A 368 42.63 -15.96 -22.01
C GLU A 368 41.40 -15.18 -21.52
N ARG A 369 41.48 -14.68 -20.28
CA ARG A 369 40.45 -13.78 -19.65
C ARG A 369 39.08 -14.41 -19.42
N GLU A 370 39.04 -15.73 -19.29
CA GLU A 370 37.84 -16.42 -18.86
C GLU A 370 37.98 -16.97 -17.44
N PHE A 371 36.94 -16.78 -16.64
CA PHE A 371 36.91 -17.22 -15.26
C PHE A 371 35.62 -17.99 -15.02
N SER A 372 35.72 -19.08 -14.30
CA SER A 372 34.55 -19.81 -13.81
C SER A 372 34.22 -19.42 -12.36
N CYS A 373 32.97 -19.39 -12.04
CA CYS A 373 32.51 -19.31 -10.65
C CYS A 373 31.22 -20.11 -10.47
N THR A 374 31.02 -20.58 -9.24
CA THR A 374 29.78 -21.25 -8.85
C THR A 374 29.07 -20.39 -7.85
N ILE A 375 27.88 -19.93 -8.20
CA ILE A 375 26.98 -19.26 -7.27
C ILE A 375 26.31 -20.34 -6.44
N PRO A 376 26.59 -20.42 -5.12
CA PRO A 376 26.11 -21.52 -4.29
C PRO A 376 24.60 -21.47 -4.14
N GLN A 377 23.99 -22.66 -4.08
CA GLN A 377 22.61 -22.82 -3.65
C GLN A 377 22.57 -22.75 -2.12
N GLU A 378 22.44 -21.55 -1.56
CA GLU A 378 22.25 -21.43 -0.13
C GLU A 378 20.79 -21.79 0.26
N PRO A 379 20.61 -22.30 1.49
CA PRO A 379 19.27 -22.37 2.05
C PRO A 379 18.72 -20.95 2.07
N TYR A 380 17.61 -20.80 1.40
CA TYR A 380 16.93 -19.58 1.14
C TYR A 380 16.74 -18.72 2.42
N HIS A 381 17.39 -17.58 2.48
CA HIS A 381 17.04 -16.45 3.36
C HIS A 381 16.50 -15.34 2.46
N GLY A 382 15.38 -15.66 1.83
CA GLY A 382 14.79 -14.93 0.76
C GLY A 382 14.25 -13.55 1.10
N ARG A 383 13.41 -13.04 0.19
CA ARG A 383 12.65 -11.80 0.40
C ARG A 383 12.23 -11.70 1.85
N GLU A 384 12.25 -10.51 2.39
CA GLU A 384 11.84 -10.20 3.76
C GLU A 384 10.51 -10.89 4.13
N PHE A 385 9.69 -11.19 3.12
CA PHE A 385 8.41 -11.86 3.25
C PHE A 385 8.25 -12.95 2.18
N GLU A 386 8.01 -14.18 2.60
CA GLU A 386 7.67 -15.31 1.72
C GLU A 386 6.16 -15.48 1.58
N GLY A 387 5.72 -16.16 0.51
CA GLY A 387 4.31 -16.41 0.30
C GLY A 387 4.01 -17.41 -0.82
N VAL A 388 2.75 -17.44 -1.24
CA VAL A 388 2.21 -18.38 -2.25
C VAL A 388 1.77 -17.69 -3.55
N ALA A 389 1.93 -16.38 -3.67
CA ALA A 389 1.67 -15.56 -4.86
C ALA A 389 0.28 -15.75 -5.51
N ILE A 390 -0.74 -16.03 -4.73
CA ILE A 390 -2.11 -16.24 -5.23
C ILE A 390 -2.70 -14.91 -5.76
N LEU A 391 -2.51 -13.81 -5.03
CA LEU A 391 -3.03 -12.50 -5.46
C LEU A 391 -2.37 -12.01 -6.75
N PRO A 392 -1.04 -12.08 -6.94
CA PRO A 392 -0.42 -11.77 -8.23
C PRO A 392 -0.88 -12.69 -9.36
N TRP A 393 -1.10 -13.99 -9.07
CA TRP A 393 -1.64 -14.90 -10.06
C TRP A 393 -3.03 -14.46 -10.53
N ILE A 394 -3.94 -14.10 -9.60
CA ILE A 394 -5.26 -13.56 -9.93
C ILE A 394 -5.12 -12.25 -10.72
N ALA A 395 -4.25 -11.33 -10.26
CA ALA A 395 -4.02 -10.04 -10.90
C ALA A 395 -3.53 -10.19 -12.34
N ASN A 396 -2.68 -11.17 -12.62
CA ASN A 396 -2.20 -11.46 -13.97
C ASN A 396 -3.32 -11.96 -14.89
N GLN A 397 -4.28 -12.78 -14.38
CA GLN A 397 -5.44 -13.21 -15.18
C GLN A 397 -6.33 -12.03 -15.62
N ILE A 398 -6.45 -11.00 -14.79
CA ILE A 398 -7.26 -9.81 -15.06
C ILE A 398 -6.40 -8.58 -15.42
N GLY A 399 -5.12 -8.79 -15.74
CA GLY A 399 -4.17 -7.72 -16.05
C GLY A 399 -4.60 -6.84 -17.22
N PHE A 400 -5.31 -7.42 -18.21
CA PHE A 400 -5.89 -6.69 -19.33
C PHE A 400 -6.90 -5.61 -18.87
N LEU A 401 -7.49 -5.76 -17.69
CA LEU A 401 -8.40 -4.81 -17.07
C LEU A 401 -7.67 -3.89 -16.08
N LEU A 402 -6.79 -4.44 -15.24
CA LEU A 402 -6.10 -3.69 -14.19
C LEU A 402 -5.13 -2.65 -14.75
N LYS A 403 -4.37 -2.99 -15.79
CA LYS A 403 -3.41 -2.06 -16.41
C LYS A 403 -4.07 -0.79 -16.97
N PRO A 404 -5.10 -0.85 -17.82
CA PRO A 404 -5.73 0.37 -18.35
C PRO A 404 -6.55 1.13 -17.32
N LEU A 405 -7.04 0.49 -16.25
CA LEU A 405 -7.86 1.15 -15.24
C LEU A 405 -7.03 1.81 -14.14
N PHE A 406 -5.95 1.17 -13.70
CA PHE A 406 -5.17 1.61 -12.55
C PHE A 406 -3.69 1.88 -12.87
N GLY A 407 -3.18 1.37 -13.99
CA GLY A 407 -1.79 1.53 -14.38
C GLY A 407 -0.80 0.88 -13.43
N PHE A 408 -1.16 -0.23 -12.78
CA PHE A 408 -0.28 -0.91 -11.82
C PHE A 408 1.03 -1.35 -12.46
N SER A 409 2.14 -1.06 -11.77
CA SER A 409 3.49 -1.40 -12.20
C SER A 409 3.78 -2.89 -12.11
N SER A 410 3.16 -3.59 -11.15
CA SER A 410 3.32 -5.03 -10.92
C SER A 410 2.00 -5.69 -10.57
N ALA A 411 1.93 -7.02 -10.65
CA ALA A 411 0.78 -7.80 -10.22
C ALA A 411 0.59 -7.77 -8.69
N GLU A 412 1.67 -7.63 -7.94
CA GLU A 412 1.70 -7.53 -6.49
C GLU A 412 0.98 -6.28 -5.97
N ALA A 413 0.95 -5.22 -6.78
CA ALA A 413 0.29 -3.94 -6.45
C ALA A 413 -1.20 -4.11 -6.07
N ILE A 414 -1.88 -5.18 -6.54
CA ILE A 414 -3.28 -5.49 -6.18
C ILE A 414 -3.46 -5.72 -4.68
N ALA A 415 -2.40 -6.12 -3.98
CA ALA A 415 -2.48 -6.41 -2.55
C ALA A 415 -2.89 -5.19 -1.72
N VAL A 416 -2.46 -3.99 -2.10
CA VAL A 416 -2.80 -2.74 -1.40
C VAL A 416 -4.30 -2.45 -1.45
N PRO A 417 -4.97 -2.39 -2.62
CA PRO A 417 -6.42 -2.26 -2.69
C PRO A 417 -7.19 -3.35 -1.94
N VAL A 418 -6.78 -4.61 -2.08
CA VAL A 418 -7.43 -5.73 -1.38
C VAL A 418 -7.34 -5.57 0.14
N THR A 419 -6.19 -5.15 0.65
CA THR A 419 -6.00 -4.89 2.08
C THR A 419 -6.80 -3.70 2.56
N ALA A 420 -6.92 -2.64 1.75
CA ALA A 420 -7.67 -1.43 2.08
C ALA A 420 -9.17 -1.67 2.30
N LEU A 421 -9.73 -2.75 1.76
CA LEU A 421 -11.11 -3.18 2.05
C LEU A 421 -11.33 -3.45 3.54
N GLY A 422 -10.34 -4.01 4.20
CA GLY A 422 -10.39 -4.37 5.62
C GLY A 422 -9.73 -3.35 6.55
N SER A 423 -8.61 -2.75 6.11
CA SER A 423 -7.82 -1.80 6.91
C SER A 423 -6.95 -0.92 6.02
N ALA A 424 -7.19 0.39 6.05
CA ALA A 424 -6.32 1.35 5.35
C ALA A 424 -4.91 1.40 5.97
N GLY A 425 -4.80 1.33 7.30
CA GLY A 425 -3.51 1.30 7.97
C GLY A 425 -2.66 0.09 7.56
N ALA A 426 -3.28 -1.10 7.47
CA ALA A 426 -2.61 -2.29 6.96
C ALA A 426 -2.18 -2.13 5.48
N ALA A 427 -3.03 -1.53 4.64
CA ALA A 427 -2.71 -1.28 3.24
C ALA A 427 -1.51 -0.33 3.09
N LEU A 428 -1.50 0.78 3.84
CA LEU A 428 -0.35 1.70 3.88
C LEU A 428 0.92 0.99 4.33
N GLY A 429 0.79 0.05 5.27
CA GLY A 429 1.89 -0.73 5.80
C GLY A 429 2.65 -1.59 4.80
N MET A 430 2.03 -1.99 3.71
CA MET A 430 2.67 -2.79 2.66
C MET A 430 3.50 -1.95 1.67
N ILE A 431 3.15 -0.67 1.53
CA ILE A 431 3.70 0.22 0.49
C ILE A 431 5.22 0.38 0.60
N PRO A 432 5.82 0.63 1.80
CA PRO A 432 7.27 0.77 1.91
C PRO A 432 8.04 -0.48 1.47
N GLY A 433 7.55 -1.68 1.82
CA GLY A 433 8.13 -2.95 1.38
C GLY A 433 8.10 -3.07 -0.15
N PHE A 434 6.95 -2.80 -0.77
CA PHE A 434 6.82 -2.85 -2.24
C PHE A 434 7.66 -1.78 -2.94
N ALA A 435 7.81 -0.59 -2.36
CA ALA A 435 8.70 0.44 -2.89
C ALA A 435 10.17 0.02 -2.81
N LYS A 436 10.59 -0.56 -1.69
CA LYS A 436 11.94 -1.11 -1.48
C LYS A 436 12.24 -2.22 -2.51
N ASP A 437 11.27 -3.09 -2.76
CA ASP A 437 11.36 -4.19 -3.73
C ASP A 437 11.15 -3.75 -5.20
N ARG A 438 10.98 -2.43 -5.44
CA ARG A 438 10.74 -1.84 -6.78
C ARG A 438 9.52 -2.39 -7.51
N LEU A 439 8.55 -2.90 -6.77
CA LEU A 439 7.30 -3.46 -7.32
C LEU A 439 6.27 -2.39 -7.66
N ILE A 440 6.45 -1.17 -7.16
CA ILE A 440 5.52 -0.05 -7.35
C ILE A 440 6.25 1.23 -7.77
N GLY A 441 5.54 2.08 -8.49
CA GLY A 441 5.99 3.40 -8.89
C GLY A 441 5.11 4.52 -8.33
N VAL A 442 5.36 5.75 -8.77
CA VAL A 442 4.64 6.94 -8.28
C VAL A 442 3.17 6.94 -8.72
N ASN A 443 2.85 6.36 -9.89
CA ASN A 443 1.46 6.18 -10.31
C ASN A 443 0.68 5.26 -9.35
N ASP A 444 1.28 4.11 -8.97
CA ASP A 444 0.66 3.19 -8.01
C ASP A 444 0.37 3.92 -6.70
N LEU A 445 1.30 4.77 -6.26
CA LEU A 445 1.14 5.55 -5.03
C LEU A 445 -0.05 6.52 -5.12
N ALA A 446 -0.31 7.15 -6.29
CA ALA A 446 -1.51 7.97 -6.50
C ALA A 446 -2.80 7.15 -6.36
N VAL A 447 -2.83 5.97 -6.97
CA VAL A 447 -3.96 5.04 -6.91
C VAL A 447 -4.18 4.56 -5.48
N PHE A 448 -3.11 4.17 -4.78
CA PHE A 448 -3.18 3.70 -3.39
C PHE A 448 -3.67 4.80 -2.45
N THR A 449 -3.19 6.03 -2.64
CA THR A 449 -3.67 7.20 -1.88
C THR A 449 -5.19 7.36 -2.02
N ALA A 450 -5.70 7.33 -3.25
CA ALA A 450 -7.14 7.46 -3.51
C ALA A 450 -7.95 6.31 -2.91
N ILE A 451 -7.49 5.08 -3.08
CA ILE A 451 -8.20 3.89 -2.61
C ILE A 451 -8.13 3.77 -1.09
N CYS A 452 -6.96 3.94 -0.47
CA CYS A 452 -6.81 3.85 0.98
C CYS A 452 -7.63 4.92 1.70
N MET A 453 -7.69 6.13 1.15
CA MET A 453 -8.53 7.20 1.67
C MET A 453 -10.02 6.89 1.48
N CYS A 454 -10.42 6.53 0.24
CA CYS A 454 -11.82 6.32 -0.07
C CYS A 454 -12.40 5.08 0.65
N TRP A 455 -11.69 3.95 0.62
CA TRP A 455 -12.20 2.74 1.27
C TRP A 455 -11.97 2.72 2.78
N SER A 456 -10.83 3.15 3.26
CA SER A 456 -10.51 3.29 4.70
C SER A 456 -11.03 2.16 5.59
N GLY A 457 -10.92 0.89 5.15
CA GLY A 457 -11.40 -0.28 5.90
C GLY A 457 -12.95 -0.39 5.99
N TYR A 458 -13.66 0.07 4.98
CA TYR A 458 -15.12 0.23 5.00
C TYR A 458 -15.91 -1.07 5.24
N LEU A 459 -15.38 -2.24 4.89
CA LEU A 459 -16.11 -3.50 5.11
C LEU A 459 -16.43 -3.75 6.58
N SER A 460 -15.55 -3.34 7.49
CA SER A 460 -15.78 -3.45 8.93
C SER A 460 -16.55 -2.26 9.47
N THR A 461 -16.19 -1.06 9.06
CA THR A 461 -16.77 0.19 9.62
C THR A 461 -18.20 0.44 9.15
N HIS A 462 -18.55 0.09 7.91
CA HIS A 462 -19.92 0.30 7.41
C HIS A 462 -20.98 -0.47 8.18
N VAL A 463 -20.66 -1.69 8.65
CA VAL A 463 -21.62 -2.49 9.45
C VAL A 463 -21.94 -1.76 10.74
N SER A 464 -20.93 -1.33 11.50
CA SER A 464 -21.14 -0.61 12.77
C SER A 464 -21.72 0.79 12.56
N MET A 465 -21.25 1.52 11.55
CA MET A 465 -21.79 2.86 11.26
C MET A 465 -23.27 2.84 10.89
N MET A 466 -23.70 1.90 10.04
CA MET A 466 -25.11 1.75 9.65
C MET A 466 -25.98 1.29 10.83
N GLU A 467 -25.41 0.54 11.77
CA GLU A 467 -26.10 0.15 13.00
C GLU A 467 -26.33 1.36 13.93
N VAL A 468 -25.29 2.16 14.19
CA VAL A 468 -25.36 3.39 14.98
C VAL A 468 -26.36 4.39 14.38
N LEU A 469 -26.37 4.52 13.05
CA LEU A 469 -27.33 5.41 12.36
C LEU A 469 -28.77 4.87 12.34
N GLY A 470 -29.00 3.63 12.79
CA GLY A 470 -30.32 2.98 12.77
C GLY A 470 -30.77 2.53 11.39
N CYS A 471 -29.81 2.28 10.47
CA CYS A 471 -30.08 1.97 9.06
C CYS A 471 -29.49 0.62 8.61
N ARG A 472 -29.35 -0.35 9.54
CA ARG A 472 -28.69 -1.65 9.34
C ARG A 472 -29.23 -2.45 8.15
N GLU A 473 -30.51 -2.36 7.83
CA GLU A 473 -31.15 -3.03 6.68
C GLU A 473 -30.60 -2.56 5.33
N HIS A 474 -29.93 -1.40 5.29
CA HIS A 474 -29.36 -0.83 4.07
C HIS A 474 -27.82 -0.99 3.96
N THR A 475 -27.19 -1.68 4.91
CA THR A 475 -25.72 -1.91 4.93
C THR A 475 -25.19 -2.47 3.61
N GLY A 476 -25.87 -3.45 3.02
CA GLY A 476 -25.46 -4.01 1.72
C GLY A 476 -25.44 -2.99 0.59
N LYS A 477 -26.38 -2.04 0.57
CA LYS A 477 -26.41 -0.95 -0.42
C LYS A 477 -25.30 0.05 -0.18
N ALA A 478 -24.99 0.35 1.07
CA ALA A 478 -23.88 1.22 1.45
C ALA A 478 -22.53 0.61 1.00
N ILE A 479 -22.32 -0.68 1.28
CA ILE A 479 -21.12 -1.41 0.85
C ILE A 479 -20.99 -1.39 -0.68
N ILE A 480 -22.03 -1.76 -1.43
CA ILE A 480 -21.97 -1.79 -2.90
C ILE A 480 -21.65 -0.40 -3.47
N SER A 481 -22.35 0.64 -3.02
CA SER A 481 -22.13 1.99 -3.51
C SER A 481 -20.71 2.49 -3.17
N HIS A 482 -20.18 2.09 -2.01
CA HIS A 482 -18.85 2.50 -1.57
C HIS A 482 -17.75 1.73 -2.30
N THR A 483 -17.95 0.43 -2.56
CA THR A 483 -17.04 -0.36 -3.41
C THR A 483 -16.86 0.29 -4.79
N ILE A 484 -17.98 0.65 -5.44
CA ILE A 484 -17.95 1.32 -6.75
C ILE A 484 -17.22 2.67 -6.64
N GLY A 485 -17.51 3.45 -5.59
CA GLY A 485 -16.84 4.73 -5.35
C GLY A 485 -15.33 4.60 -5.25
N GLY A 486 -14.82 3.65 -4.48
CA GLY A 486 -13.36 3.44 -4.32
C GLY A 486 -12.68 2.94 -5.58
N LEU A 487 -13.33 2.08 -6.37
CA LEU A 487 -12.81 1.71 -7.70
C LEU A 487 -12.70 2.95 -8.61
N CYS A 488 -13.73 3.78 -8.65
CA CYS A 488 -13.71 5.03 -9.41
C CYS A 488 -12.65 6.01 -8.87
N ALA A 489 -12.41 6.03 -7.55
CA ALA A 489 -11.35 6.85 -6.95
C ALA A 489 -9.98 6.45 -7.50
N GLY A 490 -9.65 5.16 -7.47
CA GLY A 490 -8.38 4.65 -7.99
C GLY A 490 -8.20 4.88 -9.48
N ILE A 491 -9.24 4.60 -10.28
CA ILE A 491 -9.24 4.85 -11.74
C ILE A 491 -9.01 6.35 -12.02
N SER A 492 -9.73 7.22 -11.32
CA SER A 492 -9.59 8.66 -11.51
C SER A 492 -8.20 9.15 -11.11
N ALA A 493 -7.63 8.64 -10.02
CA ALA A 493 -6.29 9.00 -9.57
C ALA A 493 -5.23 8.62 -10.62
N HIS A 494 -5.31 7.41 -11.20
CA HIS A 494 -4.44 6.98 -12.28
C HIS A 494 -4.48 7.92 -13.48
N TRP A 495 -5.67 8.16 -14.02
CA TRP A 495 -5.79 8.98 -15.23
C TRP A 495 -5.45 10.45 -14.99
N LEU A 496 -5.76 11.00 -13.81
CA LEU A 496 -5.32 12.33 -13.42
C LEU A 496 -3.80 12.40 -13.31
N PHE A 497 -3.17 11.38 -12.72
CA PHE A 497 -1.72 11.32 -12.61
C PHE A 497 -1.06 11.28 -13.99
N VAL A 498 -1.51 10.40 -14.88
CA VAL A 498 -1.00 10.30 -16.26
C VAL A 498 -1.16 11.62 -17.00
N LEU A 499 -2.34 12.26 -16.90
CA LEU A 499 -2.61 13.54 -17.55
C LEU A 499 -1.67 14.64 -17.04
N PHE A 500 -1.58 14.79 -15.73
CA PHE A 500 -0.76 15.89 -15.15
C PHE A 500 0.73 15.62 -15.31
N ASP A 501 1.19 14.38 -15.17
CA ASP A 501 2.60 14.05 -15.38
C ASP A 501 3.01 14.30 -16.85
N MET A 502 2.14 13.97 -17.81
CA MET A 502 2.34 14.32 -19.21
C MET A 502 2.45 15.86 -19.40
N LEU A 503 1.54 16.62 -18.80
CA LEU A 503 1.57 18.09 -18.90
C LEU A 503 2.84 18.66 -18.29
N PHE A 504 3.26 18.19 -17.12
CA PHE A 504 4.49 18.65 -16.46
C PHE A 504 5.79 18.20 -17.16
N ASN A 505 5.72 17.22 -18.05
CA ASN A 505 6.86 16.82 -18.88
C ASN A 505 6.91 17.56 -20.23
N MET A 506 5.86 18.31 -20.59
CA MET A 506 5.81 19.17 -21.79
C MET A 506 6.37 20.58 -21.55
N PHE A 507 6.48 20.98 -20.29
CA PHE A 507 7.07 22.26 -19.86
C PHE A 507 8.37 22.04 -19.10
#